data_92afedec7fd40ed13ec61ea6dc9ea0f6
#
_entry.id   92afedec7fd40ed13ec61ea6dc9ea0f6
#
_cell.length_a   1.000
_cell.length_b   1.000
_cell.length_c   1.000
_cell.angle_alpha   90.00
_cell.angle_beta   90.00
_cell.angle_gamma   90.00
#
_symmetry.space_group_name_H-M   'P 1'
#
loop_
_entity.id
_entity.type
_entity.pdbx_description
1 polymer ?
#
loop_
_entity_poly.entity_id
_entity_poly.type
_entity_poly.pdbx_seq_one_letter_code
_entity_poly.pdbx_strand_id
1 'polypeptide(L)'
;MNRDQRGITFIELMIAIAISSIIMIAATMFLGAAHKNYNNASAQIDLQSESQILMEQIGMWVMEGNRVEALDPSTSGAQGIVIYRIPRKTSVENPNGAAAPEAASKRVIWLSASGKKLYTKTAAVADTESDTTVIDADVDEVQQNLLGEYVTAFTGTVDTSSQTSVTVSFQMEYLKQKYEIQNVFKLRNVLR
;
A
#
# COMPACT_ATOMS: atom_id res chain seq x y z
N MET A 1 -25.84 61.50 -38.95
CA MET A 1 -25.46 60.78 -37.74
C MET A 1 -23.95 60.95 -37.56
N ASN A 2 -23.52 61.93 -36.73
CA ASN A 2 -22.12 62.11 -36.44
C ASN A 2 -21.72 61.09 -35.40
N ARG A 3 -20.88 60.15 -35.78
CA ARG A 3 -20.18 59.29 -34.86
C ARG A 3 -19.07 60.09 -34.19
N ASP A 4 -19.25 60.39 -32.91
CA ASP A 4 -18.18 60.96 -32.06
C ASP A 4 -17.01 59.94 -32.02
N GLN A 5 -16.01 60.17 -32.81
CA GLN A 5 -14.74 59.44 -32.77
C GLN A 5 -13.87 60.09 -31.66
N ARG A 6 -14.16 59.77 -30.41
CA ARG A 6 -13.27 60.13 -29.30
C ARG A 6 -12.12 59.12 -29.26
N GLY A 7 -10.94 59.55 -29.62
CA GLY A 7 -9.72 58.75 -29.45
C GLY A 7 -9.39 58.54 -27.98
N ILE A 8 -8.84 57.40 -27.64
CA ILE A 8 -8.36 57.08 -26.28
C ILE A 8 -7.17 58.00 -25.98
N THR A 9 -7.19 58.62 -24.81
CA THR A 9 -6.08 59.44 -24.35
C THR A 9 -4.90 58.56 -23.93
N PHE A 10 -3.65 59.10 -24.09
CA PHE A 10 -2.43 58.38 -23.67
C PHE A 10 -2.47 57.95 -22.19
N ILE A 11 -3.01 58.79 -21.32
CA ILE A 11 -3.15 58.54 -19.89
C ILE A 11 -4.10 57.38 -19.63
N GLU A 12 -5.20 57.27 -20.37
CA GLU A 12 -6.19 56.23 -20.28
C GLU A 12 -5.62 54.84 -20.68
N LEU A 13 -4.78 54.84 -21.72
CA LEU A 13 -4.03 53.65 -22.13
C LEU A 13 -3.04 53.20 -21.03
N MET A 14 -2.28 54.14 -20.43
CA MET A 14 -1.35 53.81 -19.35
C MET A 14 -2.06 53.19 -18.13
N ILE A 15 -3.19 53.75 -17.74
CA ILE A 15 -4.00 53.23 -16.61
C ILE A 15 -4.53 51.85 -16.95
N ALA A 16 -5.03 51.63 -18.16
CA ALA A 16 -5.55 50.34 -18.59
C ALA A 16 -4.46 49.24 -18.56
N ILE A 17 -3.23 49.54 -19.00
CA ILE A 17 -2.11 48.59 -18.94
C ILE A 17 -1.72 48.32 -17.49
N ALA A 18 -1.69 49.33 -16.62
CA ALA A 18 -1.36 49.16 -15.21
C ALA A 18 -2.35 48.24 -14.49
N ILE A 19 -3.65 48.46 -14.71
CA ILE A 19 -4.70 47.61 -14.12
C ILE A 19 -4.64 46.19 -14.68
N SER A 20 -4.46 46.05 -16.00
CA SER A 20 -4.36 44.73 -16.64
C SER A 20 -3.19 43.92 -16.14
N SER A 21 -2.04 44.55 -15.88
CA SER A 21 -0.86 43.86 -15.34
C SER A 21 -1.09 43.35 -13.90
N ILE A 22 -1.78 44.12 -13.06
CA ILE A 22 -2.14 43.69 -11.70
C ILE A 22 -3.08 42.47 -11.74
N ILE A 23 -4.08 42.52 -12.61
CA ILE A 23 -5.03 41.41 -12.79
C ILE A 23 -4.29 40.16 -13.29
N MET A 24 -3.36 40.30 -14.24
CA MET A 24 -2.60 39.18 -14.77
C MET A 24 -1.71 38.52 -13.71
N ILE A 25 -1.05 39.32 -12.86
CA ILE A 25 -0.25 38.80 -11.76
C ILE A 25 -1.15 38.04 -10.76
N ALA A 26 -2.29 38.58 -10.39
CA ALA A 26 -3.23 37.91 -9.48
C ALA A 26 -3.76 36.60 -10.07
N ALA A 27 -4.09 36.59 -11.37
CA ALA A 27 -4.57 35.39 -12.06
C ALA A 27 -3.48 34.29 -12.10
N THR A 28 -2.23 34.65 -12.41
CA THR A 28 -1.14 33.66 -12.43
C THR A 28 -0.83 33.08 -11.05
N MET A 29 -0.88 33.87 -9.97
CA MET A 29 -0.74 33.40 -8.61
C MET A 29 -1.88 32.46 -8.22
N PHE A 30 -3.11 32.80 -8.59
CA PHE A 30 -4.27 31.95 -8.32
C PHE A 30 -4.17 30.62 -9.06
N LEU A 31 -3.81 30.62 -10.35
CA LEU A 31 -3.63 29.39 -11.12
C LEU A 31 -2.52 28.51 -10.57
N GLY A 32 -1.40 29.10 -10.14
CA GLY A 32 -0.31 28.36 -9.49
C GLY A 32 -0.75 27.68 -8.19
N ALA A 33 -1.51 28.39 -7.34
CA ALA A 33 -2.05 27.83 -6.11
C ALA A 33 -3.09 26.72 -6.39
N ALA A 34 -3.96 26.93 -7.35
CA ALA A 34 -4.97 25.95 -7.76
C ALA A 34 -4.32 24.67 -8.29
N HIS A 35 -3.30 24.79 -9.14
CA HIS A 35 -2.56 23.64 -9.66
C HIS A 35 -1.86 22.84 -8.55
N LYS A 36 -1.22 23.54 -7.61
CA LYS A 36 -0.59 22.88 -6.45
C LYS A 36 -1.62 22.13 -5.59
N ASN A 37 -2.77 22.74 -5.32
CA ASN A 37 -3.83 22.11 -4.54
C ASN A 37 -4.41 20.90 -5.27
N TYR A 38 -4.59 20.99 -6.58
CA TYR A 38 -5.04 19.87 -7.41
C TYR A 38 -4.07 18.68 -7.33
N ASN A 39 -2.77 18.93 -7.52
CA ASN A 39 -1.76 17.88 -7.45
C ASN A 39 -1.70 17.23 -6.06
N ASN A 40 -1.83 18.02 -4.99
CA ASN A 40 -1.86 17.49 -3.63
C ASN A 40 -3.11 16.63 -3.37
N ALA A 41 -4.28 17.09 -3.84
CA ALA A 41 -5.52 16.34 -3.70
C ALA A 41 -5.50 15.04 -4.51
N SER A 42 -4.99 15.09 -5.75
CA SER A 42 -4.81 13.88 -6.58
C SER A 42 -3.89 12.88 -5.89
N ALA A 43 -2.72 13.31 -5.41
CA ALA A 43 -1.78 12.45 -4.71
C ALA A 43 -2.40 11.79 -3.44
N GLN A 44 -3.24 12.52 -2.72
CA GLN A 44 -3.94 11.98 -1.55
C GLN A 44 -4.98 10.93 -1.93
N ILE A 45 -5.73 11.14 -3.01
CA ILE A 45 -6.71 10.18 -3.52
C ILE A 45 -6.00 8.91 -4.01
N ASP A 46 -4.89 9.06 -4.74
CA ASP A 46 -4.10 7.93 -5.24
C ASP A 46 -3.57 7.08 -4.08
N LEU A 47 -2.98 7.71 -3.04
CA LEU A 47 -2.51 7.01 -1.84
C LEU A 47 -3.65 6.29 -1.12
N GLN A 48 -4.81 6.93 -0.98
CA GLN A 48 -5.96 6.33 -0.32
C GLN A 48 -6.47 5.12 -1.09
N SER A 49 -6.57 5.22 -2.41
CA SER A 49 -7.03 4.12 -3.26
C SER A 49 -6.06 2.94 -3.22
N GLU A 50 -4.76 3.20 -3.38
CA GLU A 50 -3.73 2.16 -3.32
C GLU A 50 -3.69 1.50 -1.95
N SER A 51 -3.77 2.28 -0.87
CA SER A 51 -3.77 1.75 0.49
C SER A 51 -4.95 0.83 0.77
N GLN A 52 -6.14 1.15 0.25
CA GLN A 52 -7.32 0.31 0.41
C GLN A 52 -7.17 -1.02 -0.33
N ILE A 53 -6.67 -0.98 -1.56
CA ILE A 53 -6.41 -2.18 -2.37
C ILE A 53 -5.40 -3.09 -1.67
N LEU A 54 -4.29 -2.53 -1.20
CA LEU A 54 -3.27 -3.27 -0.45
C LEU A 54 -3.83 -3.90 0.83
N MET A 55 -4.60 -3.12 1.60
CA MET A 55 -5.17 -3.60 2.85
C MET A 55 -6.18 -4.73 2.62
N GLU A 56 -7.02 -4.62 1.59
CA GLU A 56 -7.97 -5.67 1.22
C GLU A 56 -7.26 -6.95 0.78
N GLN A 57 -6.23 -6.81 -0.04
CA GLN A 57 -5.44 -7.94 -0.54
C GLN A 57 -4.69 -8.67 0.58
N ILE A 58 -4.03 -7.91 1.47
CA ILE A 58 -3.36 -8.48 2.65
C ILE A 58 -4.39 -9.13 3.57
N GLY A 59 -5.54 -8.49 3.77
CA GLY A 59 -6.63 -9.01 4.59
C GLY A 59 -7.17 -10.35 4.08
N MET A 60 -7.35 -10.50 2.78
CA MET A 60 -7.75 -11.79 2.18
C MET A 60 -6.74 -12.88 2.49
N TRP A 61 -5.45 -12.61 2.30
CA TRP A 61 -4.40 -13.59 2.58
C TRP A 61 -4.30 -13.97 4.06
N VAL A 62 -4.43 -12.98 4.96
CA VAL A 62 -4.45 -13.24 6.41
C VAL A 62 -5.65 -14.11 6.79
N MET A 63 -6.83 -13.81 6.24
CA MET A 63 -8.03 -14.60 6.53
C MET A 63 -7.98 -16.03 5.98
N GLU A 64 -7.28 -16.26 4.87
CA GLU A 64 -7.04 -17.58 4.30
C GLU A 64 -5.99 -18.39 5.09
N GLY A 65 -5.10 -17.67 5.78
CA GLY A 65 -4.02 -18.27 6.56
C GLY A 65 -4.49 -19.02 7.80
N ASN A 66 -3.65 -19.96 8.25
CA ASN A 66 -3.85 -20.70 9.49
C ASN A 66 -3.04 -20.12 10.65
N ARG A 67 -1.92 -19.48 10.34
CA ARG A 67 -0.96 -18.90 11.27
C ARG A 67 -0.31 -17.69 10.64
N VAL A 68 -0.04 -16.67 11.44
CA VAL A 68 0.72 -15.50 11.02
C VAL A 68 1.80 -15.22 12.04
N GLU A 69 2.98 -14.86 11.57
CA GLU A 69 4.12 -14.47 12.39
C GLU A 69 4.68 -13.14 11.92
N ALA A 70 5.22 -12.37 12.84
CA ALA A 70 6.01 -11.19 12.48
C ALA A 70 7.36 -11.64 11.91
N LEU A 71 7.78 -11.02 10.83
CA LEU A 71 9.11 -11.24 10.28
C LEU A 71 10.13 -10.59 11.22
N ASP A 72 11.12 -11.38 11.66
CA ASP A 72 12.17 -10.87 12.54
C ASP A 72 13.21 -10.10 11.72
N PRO A 73 13.37 -8.78 11.95
CA PRO A 73 14.36 -7.98 11.25
C PRO A 73 15.80 -8.44 11.48
N SER A 74 16.06 -9.11 12.60
CA SER A 74 17.42 -9.63 12.91
C SER A 74 17.83 -10.80 12.04
N THR A 75 16.84 -11.56 11.56
CA THR A 75 17.06 -12.76 10.72
C THR A 75 17.01 -12.44 9.24
N SER A 76 16.10 -11.55 8.83
CA SER A 76 15.84 -11.25 7.41
C SER A 76 16.31 -9.86 6.97
N GLY A 77 16.66 -8.97 7.93
CA GLY A 77 16.96 -7.56 7.65
C GLY A 77 15.76 -6.72 7.21
N ALA A 78 14.57 -7.33 7.10
CA ALA A 78 13.36 -6.70 6.62
C ALA A 78 12.23 -6.73 7.66
N GLN A 79 11.38 -5.71 7.65
CA GLN A 79 10.15 -5.68 8.45
C GLN A 79 9.00 -6.25 7.65
N GLY A 80 8.21 -7.15 8.26
CA GLY A 80 7.14 -7.78 7.53
C GLY A 80 6.34 -8.78 8.35
N ILE A 81 5.53 -9.55 7.64
CA ILE A 81 4.76 -10.68 8.17
C ILE A 81 4.91 -11.92 7.30
N VAL A 82 4.79 -13.06 7.93
CA VAL A 82 4.72 -14.37 7.26
C VAL A 82 3.36 -14.99 7.54
N ILE A 83 2.64 -15.33 6.49
CA ILE A 83 1.33 -15.96 6.54
C ILE A 83 1.49 -17.41 6.09
N TYR A 84 1.16 -18.35 6.95
CA TYR A 84 1.21 -19.78 6.68
C TYR A 84 -0.17 -20.29 6.28
N ARG A 85 -0.21 -21.06 5.21
CA ARG A 85 -1.37 -21.83 4.78
C ARG A 85 -1.02 -23.31 4.80
N ILE A 86 -1.38 -23.97 5.89
CA ILE A 86 -1.14 -25.39 6.10
C ILE A 86 -2.47 -26.11 5.88
N PRO A 87 -2.60 -26.95 4.84
CA PRO A 87 -3.83 -27.70 4.62
C PRO A 87 -4.02 -28.72 5.76
N ARG A 88 -5.23 -28.76 6.29
CA ARG A 88 -5.57 -29.74 7.33
C ARG A 88 -5.43 -31.14 6.75
N LYS A 89 -4.59 -31.99 7.35
CA LYS A 89 -4.55 -33.42 7.00
C LYS A 89 -5.92 -34.01 7.34
N THR A 90 -6.78 -34.17 6.37
CA THR A 90 -7.97 -34.95 6.50
C THR A 90 -7.52 -36.41 6.53
N SER A 91 -7.59 -37.07 7.70
CA SER A 91 -7.33 -38.48 7.87
C SER A 91 -8.39 -39.40 7.21
N VAL A 92 -9.21 -38.84 6.33
CA VAL A 92 -10.16 -39.59 5.53
C VAL A 92 -9.42 -39.99 4.26
N GLU A 93 -8.92 -41.22 4.23
CA GLU A 93 -8.56 -41.90 2.98
C GLU A 93 -9.74 -41.75 2.03
N ASN A 94 -9.58 -40.94 0.99
CA ASN A 94 -10.62 -40.83 -0.01
C ASN A 94 -10.52 -42.04 -0.95
N PRO A 95 -11.48 -42.98 -0.92
CA PRO A 95 -11.41 -44.21 -1.69
C PRO A 95 -11.45 -43.99 -3.23
N ASN A 96 -11.64 -42.75 -3.69
CA ASN A 96 -11.84 -42.41 -5.10
C ASN A 96 -10.69 -41.62 -5.74
N GLY A 97 -9.46 -41.68 -5.22
CA GLY A 97 -8.30 -41.14 -5.94
C GLY A 97 -8.37 -39.61 -6.25
N ALA A 98 -9.05 -38.85 -5.40
CA ALA A 98 -9.15 -37.40 -5.60
C ALA A 98 -7.83 -36.72 -5.23
N ALA A 99 -7.58 -35.64 -5.96
CA ALA A 99 -6.47 -34.72 -5.99
C ALA A 99 -5.49 -34.77 -4.80
N ALA A 100 -4.19 -34.78 -5.11
CA ALA A 100 -3.14 -34.67 -4.11
C ALA A 100 -3.45 -33.54 -3.12
N PRO A 101 -3.21 -33.76 -1.80
CA PRO A 101 -3.44 -32.71 -0.82
C PRO A 101 -2.69 -31.44 -1.22
N GLU A 102 -3.37 -30.32 -1.11
CA GLU A 102 -2.77 -29.00 -1.42
C GLU A 102 -1.49 -28.84 -0.56
N ALA A 103 -0.37 -28.52 -1.20
CA ALA A 103 0.91 -28.40 -0.50
C ALA A 103 0.86 -27.22 0.47
N ALA A 104 1.46 -27.38 1.64
CA ALA A 104 1.63 -26.29 2.58
C ALA A 104 2.44 -25.16 1.94
N SER A 105 2.01 -23.94 2.15
CA SER A 105 2.66 -22.74 1.59
C SER A 105 2.77 -21.64 2.63
N LYS A 106 3.80 -20.80 2.50
CA LYS A 106 3.95 -19.58 3.24
C LYS A 106 3.98 -18.39 2.28
N ARG A 107 3.37 -17.30 2.68
CA ARG A 107 3.44 -16.02 1.99
C ARG A 107 4.15 -15.02 2.87
N VAL A 108 5.23 -14.49 2.38
CA VAL A 108 6.01 -13.44 3.05
C VAL A 108 5.59 -12.10 2.46
N ILE A 109 5.34 -11.12 3.32
CA ILE A 109 5.10 -9.73 2.94
C ILE A 109 6.10 -8.89 3.71
N TRP A 110 6.92 -8.11 3.01
CA TRP A 110 7.98 -7.34 3.65
C TRP A 110 8.16 -5.97 3.02
N LEU A 111 8.62 -5.03 3.84
CA LEU A 111 9.02 -3.71 3.42
C LEU A 111 10.46 -3.75 2.91
N SER A 112 10.70 -3.16 1.73
CA SER A 112 12.05 -2.99 1.18
C SER A 112 12.97 -2.27 2.15
N ALA A 113 14.26 -2.61 2.13
CA ALA A 113 15.29 -1.90 2.88
C ALA A 113 15.37 -0.41 2.51
N SER A 114 14.99 -0.04 1.28
CA SER A 114 14.85 1.36 0.84
C SER A 114 13.66 2.09 1.45
N GLY A 115 12.72 1.37 2.10
CA GLY A 115 11.57 1.90 2.81
C GLY A 115 10.54 2.58 1.92
N LYS A 116 10.35 2.14 0.67
CA LYS A 116 9.37 2.75 -0.26
C LYS A 116 8.54 1.75 -1.03
N LYS A 117 8.85 0.46 -0.92
CA LYS A 117 8.18 -0.58 -1.68
C LYS A 117 7.83 -1.75 -0.79
N LEU A 118 6.62 -2.25 -0.94
CA LEU A 118 6.15 -3.45 -0.27
C LEU A 118 6.20 -4.61 -1.26
N TYR A 119 6.77 -5.72 -0.85
CA TYR A 119 6.92 -6.92 -1.66
C TYR A 119 6.15 -8.10 -1.06
N THR A 120 5.82 -9.07 -1.88
CA THR A 120 5.23 -10.34 -1.48
C THR A 120 5.78 -11.49 -2.27
N LYS A 121 5.99 -12.63 -1.63
CA LYS A 121 6.41 -13.88 -2.28
C LYS A 121 5.73 -15.07 -1.62
N THR A 122 5.34 -16.05 -2.41
CA THR A 122 4.82 -17.32 -1.91
C THR A 122 5.88 -18.41 -2.10
N ALA A 123 6.16 -19.15 -1.05
CA ALA A 123 7.08 -20.27 -1.05
C ALA A 123 6.41 -21.54 -0.52
N ALA A 124 6.85 -22.70 -0.96
CA ALA A 124 6.42 -23.97 -0.41
C ALA A 124 7.00 -24.15 1.01
N VAL A 125 6.24 -24.76 1.90
CA VAL A 125 6.70 -25.15 3.24
C VAL A 125 6.77 -26.66 3.28
N ALA A 126 7.83 -27.21 3.88
CA ALA A 126 7.84 -28.62 4.20
C ALA A 126 6.68 -28.94 5.17
N ASP A 127 6.05 -30.09 5.00
CA ASP A 127 4.79 -30.53 5.65
C ASP A 127 4.84 -30.60 7.20
N THR A 128 5.84 -29.99 7.82
CA THR A 128 6.03 -29.98 9.27
C THR A 128 5.69 -28.62 9.83
N GLU A 129 4.83 -28.59 10.85
CA GLU A 129 4.40 -27.40 11.60
C GLU A 129 5.57 -26.56 12.19
N SER A 130 6.80 -27.04 12.08
CA SER A 130 7.99 -26.45 12.69
C SER A 130 8.88 -25.65 11.75
N ASP A 131 8.59 -25.57 10.44
CA ASP A 131 9.40 -24.79 9.51
C ASP A 131 9.00 -23.31 9.54
N THR A 132 9.48 -22.62 10.58
CA THR A 132 9.27 -21.17 10.77
C THR A 132 10.40 -20.34 10.17
N THR A 133 11.42 -20.96 9.58
CA THR A 133 12.56 -20.25 9.02
C THR A 133 12.19 -19.56 7.72
N VAL A 134 12.15 -18.23 7.77
CA VAL A 134 12.21 -17.40 6.57
C VAL A 134 13.68 -17.37 6.14
N ILE A 135 13.96 -18.01 5.00
CA ILE A 135 15.28 -17.99 4.42
C ILE A 135 15.46 -16.69 3.61
N ASP A 136 16.68 -16.18 3.53
CA ASP A 136 17.02 -14.99 2.72
C ASP A 136 16.50 -15.05 1.28
N ALA A 137 16.38 -16.26 0.72
CA ALA A 137 15.80 -16.51 -0.60
C ALA A 137 14.30 -16.20 -0.69
N ASP A 138 13.59 -16.07 0.44
CA ASP A 138 12.17 -15.70 0.48
C ASP A 138 11.96 -14.18 0.43
N VAL A 139 13.04 -13.41 0.67
CA VAL A 139 13.05 -11.94 0.68
C VAL A 139 13.81 -11.45 -0.55
N ASP A 140 13.15 -11.46 -1.70
CA ASP A 140 13.75 -11.15 -3.00
C ASP A 140 13.02 -9.92 -3.62
N GLU A 141 13.74 -8.79 -3.69
CA GLU A 141 13.23 -7.49 -4.17
C GLU A 141 13.18 -7.41 -5.71
N VAL A 142 12.54 -8.38 -6.36
CA VAL A 142 12.33 -8.36 -7.81
C VAL A 142 10.97 -7.74 -8.15
N GLN A 143 10.87 -7.15 -9.34
CA GLN A 143 9.65 -6.49 -9.81
C GLN A 143 8.41 -7.40 -9.80
N GLN A 144 8.58 -8.69 -10.02
CA GLN A 144 7.49 -9.68 -10.01
C GLN A 144 6.84 -9.86 -8.63
N ASN A 145 7.58 -9.53 -7.57
CA ASN A 145 7.16 -9.63 -6.18
C ASN A 145 6.63 -8.31 -5.63
N LEU A 146 6.65 -7.23 -6.43
CA LEU A 146 6.19 -5.91 -5.99
C LEU A 146 4.69 -5.94 -5.73
N LEU A 147 4.30 -5.60 -4.50
CA LEU A 147 2.91 -5.53 -4.05
C LEU A 147 2.38 -4.09 -4.08
N GLY A 148 3.18 -3.14 -3.61
CA GLY A 148 2.79 -1.72 -3.58
C GLY A 148 3.98 -0.78 -3.49
N GLU A 149 3.77 0.46 -3.88
CA GLU A 149 4.77 1.53 -3.86
C GLU A 149 4.41 2.58 -2.80
N TYR A 150 5.34 3.49 -2.54
CA TYR A 150 5.19 4.60 -1.59
C TYR A 150 4.98 4.20 -0.12
N VAL A 151 5.19 2.93 0.25
CA VAL A 151 5.05 2.42 1.63
C VAL A 151 6.29 2.77 2.43
N THR A 152 6.15 3.63 3.44
CA THR A 152 7.27 4.09 4.29
C THR A 152 7.42 3.33 5.59
N ALA A 153 6.34 2.71 6.06
CA ALA A 153 6.34 1.83 7.22
C ALA A 153 5.32 0.72 7.04
N PHE A 154 5.64 -0.48 7.49
CA PHE A 154 4.75 -1.64 7.50
C PHE A 154 4.93 -2.40 8.80
N THR A 155 3.86 -2.65 9.52
CA THR A 155 3.88 -3.46 10.74
C THR A 155 2.72 -4.44 10.75
N GLY A 156 3.02 -5.66 11.19
CA GLY A 156 2.02 -6.67 11.46
C GLY A 156 2.24 -7.21 12.87
N THR A 157 1.25 -7.01 13.74
CA THR A 157 1.28 -7.53 15.11
C THR A 157 0.24 -8.60 15.28
N VAL A 158 0.70 -9.76 15.78
CA VAL A 158 -0.18 -10.89 16.10
C VAL A 158 -0.60 -10.76 17.56
N ASP A 159 -1.87 -10.92 17.84
CA ASP A 159 -2.36 -10.99 19.21
C ASP A 159 -1.77 -12.23 19.92
N THR A 160 -0.91 -11.97 20.89
CA THR A 160 -0.18 -13.02 21.65
C THR A 160 -1.08 -13.86 22.55
N SER A 161 -2.25 -13.33 22.92
CA SER A 161 -3.19 -14.03 23.83
C SER A 161 -4.06 -15.04 23.09
N SER A 162 -4.53 -14.71 21.90
CA SER A 162 -5.46 -15.58 21.15
C SER A 162 -4.82 -16.21 19.91
N GLN A 163 -3.77 -15.61 19.36
CA GLN A 163 -3.15 -15.96 18.08
C GLN A 163 -4.16 -16.05 16.91
N THR A 164 -5.33 -15.44 17.11
CA THR A 164 -6.45 -15.52 16.14
C THR A 164 -6.67 -14.23 15.39
N SER A 165 -6.04 -13.13 15.83
CA SER A 165 -6.15 -11.83 15.19
C SER A 165 -4.79 -11.22 14.90
N VAL A 166 -4.71 -10.53 13.76
CA VAL A 166 -3.52 -9.84 13.27
C VAL A 166 -3.89 -8.41 12.99
N THR A 167 -3.19 -7.49 13.61
CA THR A 167 -3.29 -6.06 13.31
C THR A 167 -2.25 -5.72 12.27
N VAL A 168 -2.70 -5.26 11.11
CA VAL A 168 -1.85 -4.79 10.02
C VAL A 168 -1.96 -3.29 9.92
N SER A 169 -0.84 -2.59 9.93
CA SER A 169 -0.78 -1.16 9.67
C SER A 169 0.34 -0.82 8.69
N PHE A 170 0.10 0.17 7.86
CA PHE A 170 1.15 0.75 7.04
C PHE A 170 0.93 2.23 6.80
N GLN A 171 2.04 2.92 6.58
CA GLN A 171 2.09 4.33 6.23
C GLN A 171 2.60 4.45 4.80
N MET A 172 2.01 5.37 4.06
CA MET A 172 2.39 5.69 2.69
C MET A 172 2.70 7.17 2.58
N GLU A 173 3.68 7.52 1.72
CA GLU A 173 4.04 8.90 1.46
C GLU A 173 4.32 9.13 -0.04
N TYR A 174 3.58 10.08 -0.64
CA TYR A 174 3.75 10.54 -2.01
C TYR A 174 3.57 12.05 -2.10
N LEU A 175 4.46 12.76 -2.80
CA LEU A 175 4.43 14.23 -2.97
C LEU A 175 4.20 15.01 -1.65
N LYS A 176 4.82 14.55 -0.54
CA LYS A 176 4.67 15.09 0.83
C LYS A 176 3.30 14.89 1.46
N GLN A 177 2.39 14.20 0.79
CA GLN A 177 1.14 13.73 1.39
C GLN A 177 1.42 12.42 2.11
N LYS A 178 0.87 12.27 3.32
CA LYS A 178 1.00 11.07 4.13
C LYS A 178 -0.37 10.46 4.35
N TYR A 179 -0.44 9.15 4.27
CA TYR A 179 -1.64 8.39 4.57
C TYR A 179 -1.27 7.20 5.45
N GLU A 180 -2.06 6.97 6.48
CA GLU A 180 -1.89 5.84 7.39
C GLU A 180 -3.19 5.04 7.43
N ILE A 181 -3.07 3.72 7.36
CA ILE A 181 -4.19 2.80 7.47
C ILE A 181 -3.83 1.66 8.41
N GLN A 182 -4.80 1.28 9.24
CA GLN A 182 -4.69 0.14 10.15
C GLN A 182 -5.98 -0.65 10.12
N ASN A 183 -5.86 -1.97 10.11
CA ASN A 183 -7.00 -2.87 10.22
C ASN A 183 -6.64 -4.12 11.03
N VAL A 184 -7.68 -4.75 11.59
CA VAL A 184 -7.56 -5.98 12.37
C VAL A 184 -8.28 -7.10 11.63
N PHE A 185 -7.55 -8.15 11.30
CA PHE A 185 -8.07 -9.33 10.61
C PHE A 185 -8.10 -10.53 11.55
N LYS A 186 -9.16 -11.35 11.44
CA LYS A 186 -9.26 -12.61 12.16
C LYS A 186 -8.93 -13.76 11.22
N LEU A 187 -8.06 -14.65 11.68
CA LEU A 187 -7.76 -15.91 11.01
C LEU A 187 -9.00 -16.81 11.04
N ARG A 188 -9.39 -17.36 9.89
CA ARG A 188 -10.55 -18.27 9.80
C ARG A 188 -10.20 -19.69 10.21
N ASN A 189 -8.98 -20.12 9.95
CA ASN A 189 -8.55 -21.51 10.04
C ASN A 189 -7.40 -21.68 11.03
N VAL A 190 -7.57 -21.24 12.27
CA VAL A 190 -6.53 -21.39 13.29
C VAL A 190 -6.26 -22.88 13.54
N LEU A 191 -5.00 -23.28 13.44
CA LEU A 191 -4.55 -24.60 13.85
C LEU A 191 -4.61 -24.66 15.39
N ARG A 192 -5.46 -25.54 15.91
CA ARG A 192 -5.55 -25.85 17.34
C ARG A 192 -4.77 -27.10 17.62
#